data_8da669e782a473ee3d284e3000e91420
#
_entry.id   8da669e782a473ee3d284e3000e91420
#
_cell.length_a   1.000
_cell.length_b   1.000
_cell.length_c   1.000
_cell.angle_alpha   90.00
_cell.angle_beta   90.00
_cell.angle_gamma   90.00
#
_symmetry.space_group_name_H-M   'P 1'
#
loop_
_entity.id
_entity.type
_entity.pdbx_description
1 polymer ?
#
loop_
_entity_poly.entity_id
_entity_poly.type
_entity_poly.pdbx_seq_one_letter_code
_entity_poly.pdbx_strand_id
1 'polypeptide(L)'
;MSRINYRSVITETEIKNNSLYIKYIKENGTAGECPWWCIYSFAELPPDIVDEDGQPKVGAVIQLSYDEITGKTFPGPQYKRRDVPLNQKTFVKKMDRRSLFEGVQLFCPQNMEELLQKSAKVCTREELFEIIKLQQTGNEAVLRQRLLDILGISDRSLPLQEDSQIEYKASFLHCPMKVANERMAQYNNIFSEICAFGNSHIDGTIYIGVKNDGTIIGIEKELENEAPFQNRNDFEADFINIMHLAFNTFQFVNSIKTTWYKTADEKLFFKIDVPAWKNGIIFLNGNQLYVRHESSRRLLKDQDMINYIINNRNDFTNTINDRKEV
;
A
#
# COMPACT_ATOMS: atom_id res chain seq x y z
N MET A 1 28.84 -28.30 8.99
CA MET A 1 27.47 -28.22 8.41
C MET A 1 27.42 -29.23 7.28
N SER A 2 26.67 -30.32 7.44
CA SER A 2 26.53 -31.28 6.33
C SER A 2 25.35 -30.85 5.46
N ARG A 3 25.66 -30.32 4.30
CA ARG A 3 24.69 -30.10 3.24
C ARG A 3 24.78 -31.26 2.26
N ILE A 4 23.63 -31.84 1.97
CA ILE A 4 23.52 -32.92 0.99
C ILE A 4 23.09 -32.29 -0.31
N ASN A 5 23.88 -32.43 -1.38
CA ASN A 5 23.54 -31.99 -2.72
C ASN A 5 22.89 -33.15 -3.49
N TYR A 6 21.83 -32.87 -4.21
CA TYR A 6 21.15 -33.83 -5.05
C TYR A 6 20.56 -33.19 -6.32
N ARG A 7 20.52 -33.96 -7.38
CA ARG A 7 19.82 -33.57 -8.62
C ARG A 7 18.34 -33.89 -8.46
N SER A 8 17.51 -33.01 -9.00
CA SER A 8 16.05 -33.14 -8.93
C SER A 8 15.41 -32.68 -10.22
N VAL A 9 14.27 -33.26 -10.56
CA VAL A 9 13.46 -32.83 -11.69
C VAL A 9 12.23 -32.11 -11.15
N ILE A 10 11.94 -30.94 -11.66
CA ILE A 10 10.71 -30.20 -11.33
C ILE A 10 9.53 -30.93 -11.95
N THR A 11 8.59 -31.39 -11.12
CA THR A 11 7.39 -32.14 -11.56
C THR A 11 6.15 -31.29 -11.65
N GLU A 12 6.05 -30.26 -10.82
CA GLU A 12 4.87 -29.41 -10.73
C GLU A 12 5.24 -28.06 -10.11
N THR A 13 4.47 -27.02 -10.42
CA THR A 13 4.52 -25.72 -9.77
C THR A 13 3.17 -25.42 -9.13
N GLU A 14 3.18 -24.88 -7.91
CA GLU A 14 1.96 -24.56 -7.16
C GLU A 14 2.12 -23.24 -6.39
N ILE A 15 1.09 -22.40 -6.38
CA ILE A 15 1.06 -21.19 -5.57
C ILE A 15 0.38 -21.51 -4.24
N LYS A 16 1.12 -21.33 -3.14
CA LYS A 16 0.64 -21.49 -1.75
C LYS A 16 0.95 -20.21 -0.98
N ASN A 17 -0.05 -19.64 -0.30
CA ASN A 17 0.12 -18.45 0.53
C ASN A 17 0.88 -17.31 -0.18
N ASN A 18 0.49 -17.01 -1.41
CA ASN A 18 1.13 -16.00 -2.27
C ASN A 18 2.61 -16.26 -2.59
N SER A 19 3.08 -17.47 -2.44
CA SER A 19 4.44 -17.88 -2.82
C SER A 19 4.39 -19.02 -3.80
N LEU A 20 5.25 -18.96 -4.83
CA LEU A 20 5.41 -20.05 -5.78
C LEU A 20 6.25 -21.15 -5.14
N TYR A 21 5.76 -22.38 -5.19
CA TYR A 21 6.44 -23.59 -4.78
C TYR A 21 6.70 -24.46 -5.99
N ILE A 22 7.82 -25.19 -5.95
CA ILE A 22 8.09 -26.28 -6.88
C ILE A 22 7.95 -27.60 -6.13
N LYS A 23 7.32 -28.57 -6.75
CA LYS A 23 7.41 -29.98 -6.40
C LYS A 23 8.48 -30.61 -7.29
N TYR A 24 9.29 -31.49 -6.73
CA TYR A 24 10.36 -32.12 -7.44
C TYR A 24 10.57 -33.58 -6.98
N ILE A 25 11.19 -34.35 -7.85
CA ILE A 25 11.65 -35.72 -7.53
C ILE A 25 13.18 -35.72 -7.57
N LYS A 26 13.81 -36.16 -6.49
CA LYS A 26 15.25 -36.36 -6.39
C LYS A 26 15.69 -37.55 -7.25
N GLU A 27 16.98 -37.60 -7.62
CA GLU A 27 17.56 -38.72 -8.36
C GLU A 27 17.42 -40.08 -7.67
N ASN A 28 17.23 -40.10 -6.36
CA ASN A 28 16.93 -41.33 -5.58
C ASN A 28 15.44 -41.69 -5.54
N GLY A 29 14.58 -41.00 -6.32
CA GLY A 29 13.15 -41.24 -6.36
C GLY A 29 12.32 -40.59 -5.27
N THR A 30 12.94 -39.89 -4.31
CA THR A 30 12.22 -39.23 -3.21
C THR A 30 11.62 -37.91 -3.70
N ALA A 31 10.31 -37.73 -3.48
CA ALA A 31 9.62 -36.47 -3.74
C ALA A 31 9.94 -35.41 -2.68
N GLY A 32 9.94 -34.16 -3.08
CA GLY A 32 10.14 -33.02 -2.21
C GLY A 32 9.41 -31.79 -2.72
N GLU A 33 9.34 -30.77 -1.88
CA GLU A 33 8.75 -29.49 -2.18
C GLU A 33 9.58 -28.38 -1.54
N CYS A 34 9.76 -27.27 -2.25
CA CYS A 34 10.36 -26.07 -1.66
C CYS A 34 9.82 -24.81 -2.30
N PRO A 35 9.84 -23.67 -1.59
CA PRO A 35 9.54 -22.40 -2.17
C PRO A 35 10.51 -22.04 -3.31
N TRP A 36 10.01 -21.54 -4.42
CA TRP A 36 10.82 -21.15 -5.57
C TRP A 36 11.88 -20.08 -5.22
N TRP A 37 11.58 -19.19 -4.28
CA TRP A 37 12.52 -18.18 -3.82
C TRP A 37 13.83 -18.78 -3.28
N CYS A 38 13.83 -20.01 -2.79
CA CYS A 38 15.04 -20.70 -2.36
C CYS A 38 16.03 -20.91 -3.50
N ILE A 39 15.52 -21.02 -4.73
CA ILE A 39 16.30 -21.21 -5.95
C ILE A 39 16.57 -19.87 -6.61
N TYR A 40 15.58 -19.01 -6.61
CA TYR A 40 15.59 -17.73 -7.30
C TYR A 40 16.50 -16.66 -6.66
N SER A 41 16.92 -16.85 -5.41
CA SER A 41 17.90 -15.95 -4.77
C SER A 41 19.29 -15.98 -5.43
N PHE A 42 19.44 -16.63 -6.59
CA PHE A 42 20.69 -16.77 -7.32
C PHE A 42 20.66 -16.02 -8.66
N ALA A 43 21.85 -15.50 -9.01
CA ALA A 43 21.99 -14.48 -10.03
C ALA A 43 21.65 -14.91 -11.45
N GLU A 44 21.87 -16.16 -11.79
CA GLU A 44 21.78 -16.64 -13.16
C GLU A 44 21.27 -18.07 -13.11
N LEU A 45 19.96 -18.22 -13.17
CA LEU A 45 19.39 -19.53 -13.46
C LEU A 45 19.48 -19.77 -14.96
N PRO A 46 19.97 -20.96 -15.36
CA PRO A 46 20.07 -21.31 -16.78
C PRO A 46 18.70 -21.25 -17.47
N PRO A 47 18.65 -20.86 -18.75
CA PRO A 47 17.40 -20.74 -19.51
C PRO A 47 16.69 -22.08 -19.75
N ASP A 48 17.34 -23.21 -19.48
CA ASP A 48 16.74 -24.54 -19.46
C ASP A 48 15.95 -24.83 -18.17
N ILE A 49 16.20 -24.08 -17.10
CA ILE A 49 15.50 -24.22 -15.81
C ILE A 49 14.30 -23.26 -15.72
N VAL A 50 14.43 -22.06 -16.29
CA VAL A 50 13.41 -21.00 -16.22
C VAL A 50 13.01 -20.56 -17.63
N ASP A 51 11.79 -20.02 -17.74
CA ASP A 51 11.33 -19.32 -18.93
C ASP A 51 11.80 -17.84 -18.96
N GLU A 52 11.36 -17.10 -19.98
CA GLU A 52 11.70 -15.68 -20.17
C GLU A 52 11.21 -14.80 -19.01
N ASP A 53 10.16 -15.23 -18.33
CA ASP A 53 9.59 -14.55 -17.15
C ASP A 53 10.24 -15.01 -15.84
N GLY A 54 11.23 -15.90 -15.88
CA GLY A 54 11.90 -16.46 -14.70
C GLY A 54 11.07 -17.50 -13.95
N GLN A 55 10.01 -18.04 -14.58
CA GLN A 55 9.19 -19.10 -14.01
C GLN A 55 9.87 -20.47 -14.17
N PRO A 56 9.73 -21.37 -13.19
CA PRO A 56 10.34 -22.69 -13.27
C PRO A 56 9.69 -23.55 -14.36
N LYS A 57 10.51 -24.18 -15.17
CA LYS A 57 10.03 -25.12 -16.18
C LYS A 57 9.79 -26.51 -15.60
N VAL A 58 8.57 -27.03 -15.73
CA VAL A 58 8.30 -28.42 -15.41
C VAL A 58 9.10 -29.33 -16.33
N GLY A 59 9.72 -30.35 -15.75
CA GLY A 59 10.68 -31.23 -16.45
C GLY A 59 12.13 -30.76 -16.40
N ALA A 60 12.41 -29.54 -15.95
CA ALA A 60 13.77 -29.04 -15.79
C ALA A 60 14.52 -29.78 -14.68
N VAL A 61 15.82 -30.01 -14.94
CA VAL A 61 16.73 -30.65 -13.98
C VAL A 61 17.45 -29.55 -13.18
N ILE A 62 17.22 -29.53 -11.88
CA ILE A 62 17.83 -28.58 -10.96
C ILE A 62 18.74 -29.29 -9.98
N GLN A 63 19.70 -28.54 -9.42
CA GLN A 63 20.53 -29.03 -8.33
C GLN A 63 20.17 -28.30 -7.03
N LEU A 64 19.83 -29.05 -6.00
CA LEU A 64 19.40 -28.54 -4.70
C LEU A 64 20.36 -29.01 -3.62
N SER A 65 20.50 -28.22 -2.57
CA SER A 65 21.21 -28.54 -1.35
C SER A 65 20.23 -28.58 -0.20
N TYR A 66 20.27 -29.64 0.59
CA TYR A 66 19.46 -29.78 1.79
C TYR A 66 20.34 -29.68 3.03
N ASP A 67 19.95 -28.86 3.96
CA ASP A 67 20.60 -28.70 5.25
C ASP A 67 19.85 -29.56 6.28
N GLU A 68 20.47 -30.62 6.73
CA GLU A 68 19.86 -31.58 7.69
C GLU A 68 19.57 -30.95 9.06
N ILE A 69 20.33 -29.93 9.45
CA ILE A 69 20.17 -29.29 10.76
C ILE A 69 18.94 -28.37 10.75
N THR A 70 18.79 -27.58 9.70
CA THR A 70 17.69 -26.59 9.60
C THR A 70 16.45 -27.14 8.89
N GLY A 71 16.53 -28.30 8.24
CA GLY A 71 15.48 -28.88 7.43
C GLY A 71 15.16 -28.05 6.18
N LYS A 72 16.02 -27.11 5.77
CA LYS A 72 15.78 -26.21 4.64
C LYS A 72 16.48 -26.69 3.39
N THR A 73 15.82 -26.49 2.26
CA THR A 73 16.38 -26.73 0.93
C THR A 73 16.97 -25.43 0.39
N PHE A 74 18.12 -25.53 -0.24
CA PHE A 74 18.85 -24.43 -0.85
C PHE A 74 19.23 -24.81 -2.29
N PRO A 75 19.49 -23.83 -3.16
CA PRO A 75 20.07 -24.09 -4.47
C PRO A 75 21.43 -24.76 -4.37
N GLY A 76 21.75 -25.57 -5.38
CA GLY A 76 23.06 -26.22 -5.44
C GLY A 76 24.21 -25.23 -5.60
N PRO A 77 25.45 -25.70 -5.33
CA PRO A 77 26.62 -24.83 -5.29
C PRO A 77 27.01 -24.22 -6.64
N GLN A 78 26.48 -24.73 -7.76
CA GLN A 78 26.71 -24.15 -9.08
C GLN A 78 26.00 -22.83 -9.32
N TYR A 79 24.98 -22.49 -8.48
CA TYR A 79 24.27 -21.24 -8.61
C TYR A 79 24.90 -20.16 -7.73
N LYS A 80 25.21 -19.02 -8.32
CA LYS A 80 25.73 -17.86 -7.56
C LYS A 80 24.60 -17.17 -6.81
N ARG A 81 24.78 -16.93 -5.53
CA ARG A 81 23.87 -16.17 -4.72
C ARG A 81 23.92 -14.70 -5.13
N ARG A 82 22.77 -14.07 -5.34
CA ARG A 82 22.66 -12.62 -5.47
C ARG A 82 22.59 -11.98 -4.08
N ASP A 83 23.37 -10.91 -3.91
CA ASP A 83 23.26 -10.02 -2.76
C ASP A 83 22.11 -9.00 -2.92
N VAL A 84 21.27 -9.17 -3.91
CA VAL A 84 20.12 -8.31 -4.22
C VAL A 84 18.84 -8.98 -3.72
N PRO A 85 17.95 -8.26 -3.03
CA PRO A 85 16.67 -8.81 -2.60
C PRO A 85 15.91 -9.37 -3.79
N LEU A 86 15.27 -10.50 -3.56
CA LEU A 86 14.38 -11.17 -4.52
C LEU A 86 13.48 -10.16 -5.19
N ASN A 87 13.50 -10.16 -6.51
CA ASN A 87 12.50 -9.47 -7.28
C ASN A 87 11.18 -10.27 -7.17
N GLN A 88 10.34 -9.88 -6.23
CA GLN A 88 9.05 -10.53 -5.99
C GLN A 88 8.12 -10.48 -7.22
N LYS A 89 8.41 -9.62 -8.21
CA LYS A 89 7.64 -9.52 -9.45
C LYS A 89 7.50 -10.84 -10.20
N THR A 90 8.48 -11.74 -10.06
CA THR A 90 8.53 -13.00 -10.82
C THR A 90 7.65 -14.09 -10.23
N PHE A 91 7.23 -13.96 -8.96
CA PHE A 91 6.55 -15.03 -8.23
C PHE A 91 5.05 -14.82 -8.07
N VAL A 92 4.59 -13.63 -8.31
CA VAL A 92 3.20 -13.29 -8.06
C VAL A 92 2.51 -13.12 -9.39
N LYS A 93 1.39 -13.82 -9.55
CA LYS A 93 0.46 -13.53 -10.63
C LYS A 93 0.17 -12.04 -10.59
N LYS A 94 0.48 -11.33 -11.69
CA LYS A 94 0.19 -9.90 -11.79
C LYS A 94 -1.25 -9.63 -11.36
N MET A 95 -1.44 -8.58 -10.61
CA MET A 95 -2.76 -8.15 -10.19
C MET A 95 -3.61 -7.86 -11.42
N ASP A 96 -4.77 -8.47 -11.52
CA ASP A 96 -5.67 -8.23 -12.65
C ASP A 96 -6.16 -6.77 -12.60
N ARG A 97 -5.95 -6.05 -13.71
CA ARG A 97 -6.37 -4.64 -13.83
C ARG A 97 -7.86 -4.45 -13.49
N ARG A 98 -8.73 -5.40 -13.83
CA ARG A 98 -10.15 -5.33 -13.46
C ARG A 98 -10.35 -5.35 -11.94
N SER A 99 -9.62 -6.21 -11.24
CA SER A 99 -9.71 -6.31 -9.77
C SER A 99 -9.18 -5.06 -9.06
N LEU A 100 -8.28 -4.31 -9.69
CA LEU A 100 -7.81 -3.02 -9.15
C LEU A 100 -8.92 -1.97 -9.09
N PHE A 101 -9.77 -1.92 -10.12
CA PHE A 101 -10.79 -0.89 -10.28
C PHE A 101 -12.19 -1.32 -9.83
N GLU A 102 -12.39 -2.59 -9.46
CA GLU A 102 -13.67 -3.11 -8.99
C GLU A 102 -14.10 -2.42 -7.69
N GLY A 103 -15.30 -1.81 -7.68
CA GLY A 103 -15.84 -1.12 -6.52
C GLY A 103 -15.09 0.16 -6.11
N VAL A 104 -14.15 0.65 -6.93
CA VAL A 104 -13.44 1.90 -6.67
C VAL A 104 -14.32 3.09 -7.00
N GLN A 105 -14.39 4.04 -6.07
CA GLN A 105 -15.17 5.26 -6.25
C GLN A 105 -14.47 6.22 -7.22
N LEU A 106 -15.27 6.87 -8.07
CA LEU A 106 -14.76 7.99 -8.85
C LEU A 106 -14.41 9.13 -7.88
N PHE A 107 -13.21 9.64 -7.98
CA PHE A 107 -12.81 10.80 -7.18
C PHE A 107 -13.59 12.03 -7.61
N CYS A 108 -14.35 12.55 -6.67
CA CYS A 108 -15.11 13.76 -6.82
C CYS A 108 -14.76 14.69 -5.65
N PRO A 109 -13.82 15.63 -5.84
CA PRO A 109 -13.40 16.55 -4.79
C PRO A 109 -14.53 17.50 -4.38
N GLN A 110 -15.52 17.65 -5.24
CA GLN A 110 -16.74 18.37 -4.92
C GLN A 110 -17.92 17.40 -4.91
N ASN A 111 -18.81 17.55 -3.92
CA ASN A 111 -20.04 16.79 -3.87
C ASN A 111 -20.84 17.03 -5.17
N MET A 112 -21.34 15.97 -5.80
CA MET A 112 -22.16 16.05 -7.01
C MET A 112 -23.34 17.00 -6.85
N GLU A 113 -23.94 17.01 -5.67
CA GLU A 113 -25.03 17.91 -5.32
C GLU A 113 -24.60 19.39 -5.35
N GLU A 114 -23.41 19.70 -4.83
CA GLU A 114 -22.84 21.07 -4.94
C GLU A 114 -22.56 21.47 -6.38
N LEU A 115 -22.01 20.55 -7.19
CA LEU A 115 -21.76 20.80 -8.60
C LEU A 115 -23.06 21.09 -9.34
N LEU A 116 -24.10 20.30 -9.10
CA LEU A 116 -25.44 20.52 -9.69
C LEU A 116 -26.02 21.86 -9.26
N GLN A 117 -25.96 22.20 -7.98
CA GLN A 117 -26.49 23.46 -7.45
C GLN A 117 -25.72 24.68 -8.01
N LYS A 118 -24.41 24.60 -8.13
CA LYS A 118 -23.57 25.67 -8.69
C LYS A 118 -23.81 25.81 -10.19
N SER A 119 -23.84 24.70 -10.93
CA SER A 119 -24.08 24.72 -12.38
C SER A 119 -25.45 25.22 -12.74
N ALA A 120 -26.48 24.85 -11.99
CA ALA A 120 -27.86 25.34 -12.21
C ALA A 120 -28.01 26.87 -12.09
N LYS A 121 -27.08 27.57 -11.46
CA LYS A 121 -27.08 29.04 -11.33
C LYS A 121 -26.43 29.75 -12.51
N VAL A 122 -25.60 29.07 -13.29
CA VAL A 122 -24.77 29.69 -14.34
C VAL A 122 -24.98 29.08 -15.72
N CYS A 123 -25.57 27.87 -15.80
CA CYS A 123 -25.80 27.19 -17.08
C CYS A 123 -26.87 27.87 -17.93
N THR A 124 -26.71 27.76 -19.23
CA THR A 124 -27.74 28.13 -20.22
C THR A 124 -28.92 27.15 -20.18
N ARG A 125 -30.02 27.50 -20.87
CA ARG A 125 -31.17 26.59 -20.94
C ARG A 125 -30.85 25.28 -21.65
N GLU A 126 -30.04 25.32 -22.67
CA GLU A 126 -29.59 24.20 -23.48
C GLU A 126 -28.73 23.26 -22.62
N GLU A 127 -27.78 23.81 -21.84
CA GLU A 127 -26.92 23.05 -20.91
C GLU A 127 -27.74 22.41 -19.79
N LEU A 128 -28.76 23.08 -19.30
CA LEU A 128 -29.66 22.50 -18.29
C LEU A 128 -30.39 21.26 -18.82
N PHE A 129 -30.89 21.29 -20.06
CA PHE A 129 -31.51 20.13 -20.70
C PHE A 129 -30.50 18.97 -20.86
N GLU A 130 -29.26 19.27 -21.22
CA GLU A 130 -28.19 18.28 -21.34
C GLU A 130 -27.89 17.63 -19.99
N ILE A 131 -27.76 18.43 -18.91
CA ILE A 131 -27.57 17.93 -17.52
C ILE A 131 -28.68 16.96 -17.15
N ILE A 132 -29.96 17.33 -17.36
CA ILE A 132 -31.11 16.48 -17.02
C ILE A 132 -31.05 15.17 -17.81
N LYS A 133 -30.70 15.21 -19.09
CA LYS A 133 -30.56 14.03 -19.93
C LYS A 133 -29.41 13.13 -19.43
N LEU A 134 -28.28 13.69 -19.05
CA LEU A 134 -27.15 12.94 -18.48
C LEU A 134 -27.49 12.30 -17.15
N GLN A 135 -28.23 12.98 -16.28
CA GLN A 135 -28.73 12.39 -15.03
C GLN A 135 -29.60 11.14 -15.28
N GLN A 136 -30.45 11.17 -16.33
CA GLN A 136 -31.31 10.04 -16.69
C GLN A 136 -30.52 8.83 -17.23
N THR A 137 -29.35 9.06 -17.83
CA THR A 137 -28.50 7.97 -18.36
C THR A 137 -27.76 7.20 -17.27
N GLY A 138 -27.71 7.72 -16.04
CA GLY A 138 -26.96 7.12 -14.93
C GLY A 138 -25.43 7.14 -15.11
N ASN A 139 -24.92 7.83 -16.15
CA ASN A 139 -23.47 7.96 -16.37
C ASN A 139 -22.92 9.14 -15.57
N GLU A 140 -22.65 8.87 -14.30
CA GLU A 140 -22.20 9.87 -13.33
C GLU A 140 -20.87 10.54 -13.72
N ALA A 141 -19.95 9.81 -14.36
CA ALA A 141 -18.66 10.33 -14.80
C ALA A 141 -18.82 11.40 -15.91
N VAL A 142 -19.68 11.13 -16.89
CA VAL A 142 -19.97 12.08 -18.00
C VAL A 142 -20.73 13.29 -17.49
N LEU A 143 -21.72 13.08 -16.63
CA LEU A 143 -22.46 14.15 -15.98
C LEU A 143 -21.51 15.09 -15.22
N ARG A 144 -20.64 14.51 -14.41
CA ARG A 144 -19.67 15.27 -13.62
C ARG A 144 -18.73 16.10 -14.49
N GLN A 145 -18.13 15.49 -15.52
CA GLN A 145 -17.26 16.22 -16.43
C GLN A 145 -17.99 17.42 -17.06
N ARG A 146 -19.23 17.23 -17.48
CA ARG A 146 -20.02 18.30 -18.05
C ARG A 146 -20.30 19.44 -17.06
N LEU A 147 -20.57 19.12 -15.81
CA LEU A 147 -20.78 20.13 -14.76
C LEU A 147 -19.49 20.92 -14.48
N LEU A 148 -18.35 20.26 -14.48
CA LEU A 148 -17.05 20.91 -14.31
C LEU A 148 -16.73 21.86 -15.49
N ASP A 149 -17.02 21.42 -16.72
CA ASP A 149 -16.84 22.23 -17.92
C ASP A 149 -17.69 23.51 -17.88
N ILE A 150 -18.97 23.38 -17.48
CA ILE A 150 -19.88 24.51 -17.32
C ILE A 150 -19.40 25.52 -16.28
N LEU A 151 -18.80 25.00 -15.19
CA LEU A 151 -18.27 25.84 -14.11
C LEU A 151 -16.87 26.37 -14.40
N GLY A 152 -16.21 25.93 -15.47
CA GLY A 152 -14.82 26.28 -15.77
C GLY A 152 -13.83 25.74 -14.73
N ILE A 153 -14.22 24.67 -14.01
CA ILE A 153 -13.39 24.06 -12.97
C ILE A 153 -12.59 22.91 -13.60
N SER A 154 -11.27 22.96 -13.48
CA SER A 154 -10.46 21.81 -13.85
C SER A 154 -10.61 20.69 -12.81
N ASP A 155 -10.62 19.44 -13.26
CA ASP A 155 -10.73 18.25 -12.39
C ASP A 155 -9.52 18.05 -11.44
N ARG A 156 -8.61 19.01 -11.40
CA ARG A 156 -7.43 19.04 -10.54
C ARG A 156 -7.77 19.79 -9.27
N SER A 157 -8.30 19.09 -8.26
CA SER A 157 -8.65 19.81 -7.03
C SER A 157 -8.30 19.06 -5.75
N LEU A 158 -7.16 18.39 -5.74
CA LEU A 158 -6.42 18.27 -4.50
C LEU A 158 -5.72 19.63 -4.24
N PRO A 159 -5.56 20.03 -2.97
CA PRO A 159 -4.77 21.21 -2.64
C PRO A 159 -3.40 21.17 -3.34
N LEU A 160 -2.92 22.33 -3.81
CA LEU A 160 -1.65 22.41 -4.54
C LEU A 160 -0.41 22.19 -3.67
N GLN A 161 -0.58 22.09 -2.35
CA GLN A 161 0.50 21.93 -1.39
C GLN A 161 0.04 21.08 -0.21
N GLU A 162 1.01 20.36 0.36
CA GLU A 162 0.88 19.78 1.69
C GLU A 162 0.75 20.88 2.74
N ASP A 163 -0.03 20.61 3.78
CA ASP A 163 -0.24 21.52 4.90
C ASP A 163 -0.27 20.77 6.23
N SER A 164 -0.77 21.39 7.28
CA SER A 164 -0.87 20.76 8.61
C SER A 164 -1.83 19.56 8.64
N GLN A 165 -2.74 19.44 7.67
CA GLN A 165 -3.78 18.40 7.62
C GLN A 165 -3.64 17.46 6.43
N ILE A 166 -2.81 17.77 5.43
CA ILE A 166 -2.69 17.02 4.19
C ILE A 166 -1.24 16.61 3.94
N GLU A 167 -1.07 15.34 3.60
CA GLU A 167 0.22 14.76 3.23
C GLU A 167 0.09 14.01 1.91
N TYR A 168 1.07 14.12 1.02
CA TYR A 168 1.13 13.42 -0.25
C TYR A 168 2.24 12.39 -0.27
N LYS A 169 1.97 11.24 -0.89
CA LYS A 169 2.96 10.20 -1.15
C LYS A 169 2.80 9.73 -2.61
N ALA A 170 3.87 9.80 -3.36
CA ALA A 170 3.85 9.44 -4.78
C ALA A 170 3.69 7.93 -5.00
N SER A 171 4.09 7.11 -4.03
CA SER A 171 4.18 5.65 -4.16
C SER A 171 3.71 4.96 -2.89
N PHE A 172 3.19 3.75 -3.04
CA PHE A 172 2.84 2.85 -1.94
C PHE A 172 3.97 1.87 -1.61
N LEU A 173 4.78 1.48 -2.60
CA LEU A 173 5.80 0.45 -2.47
C LEU A 173 7.23 1.02 -2.47
N HIS A 174 7.45 2.18 -3.07
CA HIS A 174 8.78 2.75 -3.25
C HIS A 174 9.09 3.83 -2.22
N CYS A 175 10.16 3.60 -1.46
CA CYS A 175 10.73 4.60 -0.57
C CYS A 175 11.75 5.46 -1.33
N PRO A 176 11.82 6.79 -1.11
CA PRO A 176 12.86 7.64 -1.69
C PRO A 176 14.29 7.22 -1.31
N MET A 177 14.44 6.51 -0.19
CA MET A 177 15.73 5.99 0.25
C MET A 177 15.96 4.59 -0.33
N LYS A 178 17.14 4.37 -0.91
CA LYS A 178 17.56 3.04 -1.38
C LYS A 178 17.86 2.13 -0.18
N VAL A 179 16.94 1.23 0.13
CA VAL A 179 17.03 0.28 1.25
C VAL A 179 16.70 -1.14 0.78
N ALA A 180 17.17 -2.14 1.52
CA ALA A 180 17.00 -3.55 1.14
C ALA A 180 15.53 -4.01 1.07
N ASN A 181 14.62 -3.39 1.83
CA ASN A 181 13.18 -3.66 1.81
C ASN A 181 12.42 -2.35 1.63
N GLU A 182 12.32 -1.90 0.38
CA GLU A 182 11.68 -0.62 0.03
C GLU A 182 10.23 -0.56 0.48
N ARG A 183 9.46 -1.64 0.33
CA ARG A 183 8.05 -1.69 0.75
C ARG A 183 7.89 -1.43 2.25
N MET A 184 8.63 -2.13 3.09
CA MET A 184 8.55 -1.93 4.55
C MET A 184 9.05 -0.55 4.97
N ALA A 185 10.06 -0.02 4.29
CA ALA A 185 10.53 1.33 4.54
C ALA A 185 9.47 2.37 4.15
N GLN A 186 8.77 2.17 3.04
CA GLN A 186 7.68 3.04 2.62
C GLN A 186 6.46 2.92 3.56
N TYR A 187 6.10 1.72 4.00
CA TYR A 187 5.06 1.54 5.01
C TYR A 187 5.42 2.29 6.31
N ASN A 188 6.65 2.15 6.80
CA ASN A 188 7.11 2.90 7.98
C ASN A 188 7.10 4.42 7.76
N ASN A 189 7.39 4.88 6.54
CA ASN A 189 7.29 6.28 6.16
C ASN A 189 5.83 6.76 6.25
N ILE A 190 4.88 6.02 5.72
CA ILE A 190 3.43 6.31 5.80
C ILE A 190 2.95 6.23 7.25
N PHE A 191 3.33 5.19 8.00
CA PHE A 191 2.91 5.01 9.39
C PHE A 191 3.45 6.11 10.31
N SER A 192 4.62 6.66 10.02
CA SER A 192 5.14 7.81 10.78
C SER A 192 4.33 9.08 10.57
N GLU A 193 3.74 9.28 9.38
CA GLU A 193 2.76 10.37 9.14
C GLU A 193 1.45 10.08 9.88
N ILE A 194 0.94 8.85 9.81
CA ILE A 194 -0.26 8.42 10.55
C ILE A 194 -0.06 8.65 12.05
N CYS A 195 1.09 8.27 12.60
CA CYS A 195 1.45 8.53 14.00
C CYS A 195 1.42 10.03 14.33
N ALA A 196 2.01 10.85 13.45
CA ALA A 196 2.07 12.29 13.65
C ALA A 196 0.69 12.94 13.61
N PHE A 197 -0.19 12.55 12.70
CA PHE A 197 -1.58 13.01 12.67
C PHE A 197 -2.37 12.52 13.88
N GLY A 198 -2.24 11.24 14.27
CA GLY A 198 -2.90 10.71 15.45
C GLY A 198 -2.54 11.47 16.74
N ASN A 199 -1.31 11.95 16.83
CA ASN A 199 -0.83 12.77 17.95
C ASN A 199 -1.03 14.30 17.75
N SER A 200 -1.74 14.72 16.71
CA SER A 200 -2.09 16.12 16.48
C SER A 200 -3.43 16.48 17.13
N HIS A 201 -3.77 17.77 17.14
CA HIS A 201 -5.08 18.24 17.65
C HIS A 201 -6.16 18.27 16.56
N ILE A 202 -5.82 18.05 15.31
CA ILE A 202 -6.70 18.10 14.13
C ILE A 202 -6.53 16.85 13.29
N ASP A 203 -7.63 16.42 12.69
CA ASP A 203 -7.63 15.27 11.79
C ASP A 203 -6.72 15.53 10.58
N GLY A 204 -6.09 14.47 10.08
CA GLY A 204 -5.22 14.53 8.91
C GLY A 204 -5.63 13.57 7.81
N THR A 205 -5.16 13.86 6.60
CA THR A 205 -5.41 13.03 5.42
C THR A 205 -4.11 12.77 4.68
N ILE A 206 -3.87 11.51 4.31
CA ILE A 206 -2.74 11.11 3.48
C ILE A 206 -3.29 10.62 2.15
N TYR A 207 -2.76 11.15 1.04
CA TYR A 207 -3.07 10.68 -0.30
C TYR A 207 -1.85 9.98 -0.90
N ILE A 208 -2.03 8.74 -1.35
CA ILE A 208 -0.97 7.92 -1.96
C ILE A 208 -1.25 7.77 -3.46
N GLY A 209 -0.27 7.98 -4.30
CA GLY A 209 -0.39 8.14 -5.75
C GLY A 209 -0.49 9.61 -6.18
N VAL A 210 -0.06 10.52 -5.31
CA VAL A 210 -0.11 11.97 -5.49
C VAL A 210 1.26 12.57 -5.23
N LYS A 211 1.69 13.51 -6.07
CA LYS A 211 2.91 14.30 -5.87
C LYS A 211 2.67 15.44 -4.90
N ASN A 212 3.75 16.00 -4.35
CA ASN A 212 3.71 17.13 -3.41
C ASN A 212 3.02 18.39 -3.94
N ASP A 213 2.86 18.51 -5.26
CA ASP A 213 2.13 19.58 -5.92
C ASP A 213 0.63 19.29 -6.13
N GLY A 214 0.10 18.22 -5.50
CA GLY A 214 -1.29 17.77 -5.66
C GLY A 214 -1.59 17.04 -6.97
N THR A 215 -0.59 16.82 -7.84
CA THR A 215 -0.79 16.11 -9.10
C THR A 215 -1.03 14.61 -8.84
N ILE A 216 -2.18 14.10 -9.25
CA ILE A 216 -2.48 12.66 -9.17
C ILE A 216 -1.72 11.95 -10.29
N ILE A 217 -0.78 11.09 -9.91
CA ILE A 217 0.03 10.28 -10.83
C ILE A 217 -0.48 8.85 -10.96
N GLY A 218 -1.20 8.37 -9.94
CA GLY A 218 -1.71 7.00 -9.84
C GLY A 218 -0.67 5.99 -9.37
N ILE A 219 -1.16 4.89 -8.82
CA ILE A 219 -0.35 3.74 -8.35
C ILE A 219 -0.78 2.42 -9.00
N GLU A 220 -1.67 2.46 -9.99
CA GLU A 220 -2.16 1.26 -10.67
C GLU A 220 -1.04 0.43 -11.27
N LYS A 221 -0.07 1.08 -11.94
CA LYS A 221 1.07 0.40 -12.57
C LYS A 221 2.01 -0.24 -11.54
N GLU A 222 2.19 0.42 -10.41
CA GLU A 222 2.98 -0.08 -9.29
C GLU A 222 2.32 -1.35 -8.72
N LEU A 223 1.01 -1.30 -8.48
CA LEU A 223 0.26 -2.45 -7.95
C LEU A 223 0.19 -3.61 -8.96
N GLU A 224 -0.05 -3.33 -10.23
CA GLU A 224 -0.09 -4.34 -11.29
C GLU A 224 1.25 -5.11 -11.44
N ASN A 225 2.37 -4.40 -11.35
CA ASN A 225 3.66 -4.95 -11.72
C ASN A 225 4.54 -5.36 -10.55
N GLU A 226 4.31 -4.81 -9.36
CA GLU A 226 5.26 -4.88 -8.24
C GLU A 226 4.65 -5.38 -6.95
N ALA A 227 3.33 -5.24 -6.78
CA ALA A 227 2.68 -5.72 -5.57
C ALA A 227 2.71 -7.25 -5.49
N PRO A 228 3.06 -7.83 -4.33
CA PRO A 228 3.12 -9.28 -4.14
C PRO A 228 1.74 -9.91 -3.93
N PHE A 229 0.67 -9.29 -4.45
CA PHE A 229 -0.72 -9.68 -4.22
C PHE A 229 -1.47 -9.87 -5.52
N GLN A 230 -2.48 -10.73 -5.52
CA GLN A 230 -3.28 -11.03 -6.71
C GLN A 230 -4.43 -10.05 -6.93
N ASN A 231 -4.86 -9.38 -5.86
CA ASN A 231 -5.94 -8.40 -5.92
C ASN A 231 -5.72 -7.27 -4.91
N ARG A 232 -6.46 -6.19 -5.08
CA ARG A 232 -6.40 -5.00 -4.24
C ARG A 232 -6.77 -5.26 -2.78
N ASN A 233 -7.76 -6.11 -2.54
CA ASN A 233 -8.24 -6.37 -1.18
C ASN A 233 -7.18 -7.09 -0.34
N ASP A 234 -6.45 -8.04 -0.93
CA ASP A 234 -5.34 -8.71 -0.24
C ASP A 234 -4.21 -7.73 0.08
N PHE A 235 -3.93 -6.81 -0.83
CA PHE A 235 -2.96 -5.74 -0.63
C PHE A 235 -3.37 -4.80 0.53
N GLU A 236 -4.62 -4.35 0.54
CA GLU A 236 -5.15 -3.48 1.59
C GLU A 236 -5.18 -4.20 2.95
N ALA A 237 -5.59 -5.47 2.97
CA ALA A 237 -5.59 -6.28 4.18
C ALA A 237 -4.16 -6.45 4.76
N ASP A 238 -3.15 -6.69 3.92
CA ASP A 238 -1.75 -6.76 4.35
C ASP A 238 -1.29 -5.43 4.95
N PHE A 239 -1.58 -4.32 4.28
CA PHE A 239 -1.24 -2.98 4.77
C PHE A 239 -1.86 -2.69 6.15
N ILE A 240 -3.16 -2.99 6.31
CA ILE A 240 -3.88 -2.79 7.58
C ILE A 240 -3.32 -3.73 8.66
N ASN A 241 -3.04 -4.98 8.34
CA ASN A 241 -2.44 -5.94 9.30
C ASN A 241 -1.07 -5.48 9.78
N ILE A 242 -0.20 -5.01 8.87
CA ILE A 242 1.11 -4.47 9.26
C ILE A 242 0.94 -3.20 10.09
N MET A 243 -0.03 -2.35 9.78
CA MET A 243 -0.36 -1.17 10.57
C MET A 243 -0.78 -1.56 12.00
N HIS A 244 -1.62 -2.59 12.19
CA HIS A 244 -1.96 -3.11 13.52
C HIS A 244 -0.75 -3.62 14.31
N LEU A 245 0.24 -4.20 13.64
CA LEU A 245 1.48 -4.64 14.30
C LEU A 245 2.40 -3.48 14.67
N ALA A 246 2.35 -2.40 13.90
CA ALA A 246 3.20 -1.23 14.07
C ALA A 246 2.72 -0.28 15.18
N PHE A 247 1.41 -0.22 15.44
CA PHE A 247 0.84 0.69 16.42
C PHE A 247 0.49 0.00 17.74
N ASN A 248 0.73 0.70 18.86
CA ASN A 248 0.44 0.22 20.21
C ASN A 248 -1.05 0.28 20.60
N THR A 249 -1.90 0.88 19.77
CA THR A 249 -3.31 1.16 20.11
C THR A 249 -4.24 0.64 19.00
N PHE A 250 -4.85 -0.51 19.26
CA PHE A 250 -5.79 -1.17 18.33
C PHE A 250 -7.00 -0.28 17.97
N GLN A 251 -7.58 0.42 18.95
CA GLN A 251 -8.72 1.30 18.72
C GLN A 251 -8.37 2.48 17.80
N PHE A 252 -7.15 3.00 17.89
CA PHE A 252 -6.69 4.05 16.99
C PHE A 252 -6.66 3.54 15.55
N VAL A 253 -6.03 2.40 15.29
CA VAL A 253 -5.97 1.82 13.94
C VAL A 253 -7.37 1.59 13.37
N ASN A 254 -8.31 1.08 14.17
CA ASN A 254 -9.69 0.88 13.76
C ASN A 254 -10.47 2.18 13.50
N SER A 255 -10.00 3.32 13.99
CA SER A 255 -10.61 4.62 13.69
C SER A 255 -10.15 5.26 12.39
N ILE A 256 -9.06 4.76 11.83
CA ILE A 256 -8.52 5.19 10.54
C ILE A 256 -9.44 4.71 9.42
N LYS A 257 -9.77 5.57 8.48
CA LYS A 257 -10.58 5.23 7.32
C LYS A 257 -9.71 5.21 6.07
N THR A 258 -9.85 4.16 5.30
CA THR A 258 -9.17 4.00 4.02
C THR A 258 -10.18 4.05 2.88
N THR A 259 -9.81 4.66 1.77
CA THR A 259 -10.69 4.76 0.59
C THR A 259 -9.86 4.74 -0.68
N TRP A 260 -10.25 3.88 -1.62
CA TRP A 260 -9.70 3.86 -2.96
C TRP A 260 -10.48 4.77 -3.88
N TYR A 261 -9.77 5.58 -4.62
CA TYR A 261 -10.33 6.46 -5.64
C TYR A 261 -9.68 6.22 -6.99
N LYS A 262 -10.44 6.45 -8.05
CA LYS A 262 -9.93 6.57 -9.41
C LYS A 262 -10.32 7.90 -10.02
N THR A 263 -9.49 8.43 -10.87
CA THR A 263 -9.80 9.59 -11.69
C THR A 263 -10.54 9.17 -12.95
N ALA A 264 -11.08 10.13 -13.71
CA ALA A 264 -11.72 9.87 -14.99
C ALA A 264 -10.76 9.28 -16.05
N ASP A 265 -9.45 9.59 -15.96
CA ASP A 265 -8.38 9.03 -16.78
C ASP A 265 -7.77 7.74 -16.19
N GLU A 266 -8.52 7.04 -15.34
CA GLU A 266 -8.18 5.73 -14.74
C GLU A 266 -6.87 5.70 -13.96
N LYS A 267 -6.49 6.78 -13.31
CA LYS A 267 -5.44 6.76 -12.30
C LYS A 267 -6.02 6.35 -10.96
N LEU A 268 -5.41 5.34 -10.36
CA LEU A 268 -5.80 4.81 -9.05
C LEU A 268 -4.98 5.48 -7.95
N PHE A 269 -5.63 5.97 -6.90
CA PHE A 269 -4.95 6.48 -5.72
C PHE A 269 -5.69 6.12 -4.43
N PHE A 270 -4.99 6.22 -3.31
CA PHE A 270 -5.48 5.75 -2.02
C PHE A 270 -5.48 6.89 -1.02
N LYS A 271 -6.59 7.05 -0.31
CA LYS A 271 -6.78 8.04 0.73
C LYS A 271 -6.82 7.37 2.10
N ILE A 272 -6.13 7.94 3.06
CA ILE A 272 -6.13 7.53 4.46
C ILE A 272 -6.58 8.75 5.29
N ASP A 273 -7.74 8.66 5.93
CA ASP A 273 -8.21 9.67 6.88
C ASP A 273 -7.81 9.24 8.30
N VAL A 274 -7.02 10.04 8.95
CA VAL A 274 -6.45 9.79 10.27
C VAL A 274 -7.08 10.76 11.28
N PRO A 275 -7.90 10.28 12.21
CA PRO A 275 -8.46 11.15 13.24
C PRO A 275 -7.39 11.54 14.26
N ALA A 276 -7.48 12.78 14.77
CA ALA A 276 -6.75 13.20 15.96
C ALA A 276 -7.18 12.33 17.16
N TRP A 277 -6.22 11.61 17.74
CA TRP A 277 -6.52 10.65 18.79
C TRP A 277 -6.54 11.31 20.17
N LYS A 278 -7.72 11.29 20.79
CA LYS A 278 -7.95 11.95 22.08
C LYS A 278 -7.81 11.03 23.32
N ASN A 279 -7.63 9.72 23.09
CA ASN A 279 -7.67 8.74 24.18
C ASN A 279 -6.27 8.21 24.55
N GLY A 280 -5.21 8.98 24.30
CA GLY A 280 -3.85 8.60 24.65
C GLY A 280 -2.82 9.05 23.62
N ILE A 281 -1.61 8.60 23.78
CA ILE A 281 -0.49 8.89 22.90
C ILE A 281 -0.22 7.69 21.99
N ILE A 282 -0.04 7.95 20.73
CA ILE A 282 0.24 6.93 19.72
C ILE A 282 1.77 6.79 19.55
N PHE A 283 2.23 5.56 19.70
CA PHE A 283 3.61 5.18 19.41
C PHE A 283 3.67 4.26 18.20
N LEU A 284 4.61 4.53 17.32
CA LEU A 284 4.97 3.66 16.22
C LEU A 284 6.10 2.71 16.68
N ASN A 285 5.98 1.42 16.34
CA ASN A 285 6.95 0.37 16.71
C ASN A 285 7.30 0.34 18.22
N GLY A 286 6.33 0.69 19.06
CA GLY A 286 6.41 0.64 20.51
C GLY A 286 7.15 1.79 21.19
N ASN A 287 8.00 2.54 20.50
CA ASN A 287 8.84 3.57 21.12
C ASN A 287 9.06 4.84 20.30
N GLN A 288 8.57 4.92 19.09
CA GLN A 288 8.76 6.08 18.24
C GLN A 288 7.54 7.00 18.35
N LEU A 289 7.74 8.22 18.83
CA LEU A 289 6.71 9.23 18.99
C LEU A 289 6.89 10.30 17.91
N TYR A 290 5.98 10.32 16.95
CA TYR A 290 5.93 11.36 15.93
C TYR A 290 4.81 12.34 16.24
N VAL A 291 5.07 13.62 15.98
CA VAL A 291 4.10 14.71 16.08
C VAL A 291 4.11 15.54 14.80
N ARG A 292 2.98 16.16 14.49
CA ARG A 292 2.89 17.09 13.35
C ARG A 292 3.43 18.45 13.75
N HIS A 293 4.27 19.01 12.90
CA HIS A 293 4.79 20.37 13.03
C HIS A 293 4.64 21.05 11.68
N GLU A 294 3.66 21.95 11.58
CA GLU A 294 3.25 22.55 10.30
C GLU A 294 2.95 21.49 9.23
N SER A 295 3.61 21.50 8.09
CA SER A 295 3.44 20.54 7.00
C SER A 295 4.36 19.31 7.11
N SER A 296 5.05 19.10 8.23
CA SER A 296 6.01 17.99 8.38
C SER A 296 5.81 17.22 9.69
N ARG A 297 6.26 15.97 9.72
CA ARG A 297 6.35 15.19 10.95
C ARG A 297 7.70 15.39 11.63
N ARG A 298 7.70 15.36 12.95
CA ARG A 298 8.92 15.39 13.78
C ARG A 298 8.94 14.18 14.70
N LEU A 299 10.03 13.40 14.69
CA LEU A 299 10.30 12.38 15.69
C LEU A 299 10.79 13.07 16.98
N LEU A 300 10.03 12.89 18.05
CA LEU A 300 10.43 13.37 19.38
C LEU A 300 11.40 12.37 20.03
N LYS A 301 12.41 12.88 20.69
CA LYS A 301 13.44 12.10 21.41
C LYS A 301 13.66 12.68 22.80
N ASP A 302 14.16 11.83 23.68
CA ASP A 302 14.65 12.20 25.01
C ASP A 302 13.71 13.14 25.76
N GLN A 303 14.18 14.29 26.16
CA GLN A 303 13.44 15.27 26.98
C GLN A 303 12.21 15.82 26.24
N ASP A 304 12.26 16.03 24.92
CA ASP A 304 11.13 16.52 24.11
C ASP A 304 9.97 15.49 24.15
N MET A 305 10.29 14.21 24.04
CA MET A 305 9.31 13.13 24.15
C MET A 305 8.69 13.08 25.56
N ILE A 306 9.50 13.17 26.61
CA ILE A 306 9.02 13.18 28.00
C ILE A 306 8.12 14.39 28.25
N ASN A 307 8.53 15.56 27.82
CA ASN A 307 7.74 16.79 27.98
C ASN A 307 6.40 16.69 27.24
N TYR A 308 6.41 16.14 26.04
CA TYR A 308 5.19 15.91 25.26
C TYR A 308 4.23 14.96 25.99
N ILE A 309 4.74 13.84 26.52
CA ILE A 309 3.95 12.86 27.26
C ILE A 309 3.32 13.48 28.51
N ILE A 310 4.11 14.25 29.28
CA ILE A 310 3.62 14.88 30.50
C ILE A 310 2.52 15.90 30.20
N ASN A 311 2.72 16.76 29.21
CA ASN A 311 1.77 17.82 28.87
C ASN A 311 0.46 17.25 28.34
N ASN A 312 0.51 16.23 27.49
CA ASN A 312 -0.71 15.59 26.96
C ASN A 312 -1.40 14.67 27.98
N ARG A 313 -0.68 14.15 28.99
CA ARG A 313 -1.30 13.33 30.04
C ARG A 313 -2.23 14.16 30.93
N ASN A 314 -1.95 15.43 31.12
CA ASN A 314 -2.79 16.33 31.91
C ASN A 314 -4.14 16.66 31.22
N ASP A 315 -4.16 16.70 29.90
CA ASP A 315 -5.41 16.90 29.14
C ASP A 315 -6.37 15.71 29.28
N PHE A 316 -5.84 14.46 29.41
CA PHE A 316 -6.66 13.25 29.60
C PHE A 316 -7.31 13.19 31.00
N THR A 317 -6.65 13.67 32.06
CA THR A 317 -7.21 13.70 33.40
C THR A 317 -8.38 14.69 33.53
N ASN A 318 -8.32 15.79 32.81
CA ASN A 318 -9.42 16.77 32.79
C ASN A 318 -10.65 16.22 32.04
N THR A 319 -10.47 15.54 30.92
CA THR A 319 -11.57 14.93 30.15
C THR A 319 -12.29 13.81 30.89
N ILE A 320 -11.61 13.09 31.80
CA ILE A 320 -12.22 12.04 32.64
C ILE A 320 -13.03 12.66 33.79
N ASN A 321 -12.60 13.79 34.32
CA ASN A 321 -13.30 14.47 35.40
C ASN A 321 -14.58 15.15 34.90
N ASP A 322 -14.57 15.74 33.72
CA ASP A 322 -15.76 16.35 33.08
C ASP A 322 -16.88 15.33 32.77
N ARG A 323 -16.54 14.05 32.60
CA ARG A 323 -17.54 12.96 32.41
C ARG A 323 -18.13 12.38 33.70
N LYS A 324 -17.61 12.75 34.87
CA LYS A 324 -18.13 12.31 36.16
C LYS A 324 -19.14 13.30 36.77
N GLU A 325 -19.32 14.45 36.14
CA GLU A 325 -20.27 15.49 36.60
C GLU A 325 -21.55 15.58 35.75
N VAL A 326 -21.86 14.55 34.93
CA VAL A 326 -23.12 14.46 34.16
C VAL A 326 -23.95 13.26 34.60
#